data_682e5e258044b9da17fe9979ca97a5cb
#
_entry.id   682e5e258044b9da17fe9979ca97a5cb
#
_cell.length_a   1.000
_cell.length_b   1.000
_cell.length_c   1.000
_cell.angle_alpha   90.00
_cell.angle_beta   90.00
_cell.angle_gamma   90.00
#
_symmetry.space_group_name_H-M   'P 1'
#
loop_
_entity.id
_entity.type
_entity.pdbx_description
1 polymer ?
#
loop_
_entity_poly.entity_id
_entity_poly.type
_entity_poly.pdbx_seq_one_letter_code
_entity_poly.pdbx_strand_id
1 'polypeptide(L)'
;MRKNKLRQIVKDGGNIVNGWSAIPNSYAAEVYAHAGWDSVTIDLQHGPVDFQAALGMLQAISTTDAVPLCRVPWNDAAIIMKLLDAGSYGLICPMINTKEEAEQFVSFGRYPPLGTRSMGPNRAVQYAGADYWQGANEECLLFAMIETKAGLKNLDSILSVKGLDGVYVGPSDLSMAFGKPPTLDPSDGEVIAAIEEIAKVTRSKGLIAGVHTDGPATAKKRMGQGYNFLTLMNDARALSVYAANLVKETRGEAANVTAKTY
;
A
#
# COMPACT_ATOMS: atom_id res chain seq x y z
N MET A 1 0.35 -19.62 12.89
CA MET A 1 0.77 -18.44 12.13
C MET A 1 0.15 -17.17 12.74
N ARG A 2 0.91 -16.06 12.79
CA ARG A 2 0.40 -14.75 13.19
C ARG A 2 -0.76 -14.32 12.27
N LYS A 3 -1.90 -13.94 12.85
CA LYS A 3 -3.03 -13.42 12.08
C LYS A 3 -2.76 -11.98 11.60
N ASN A 4 -3.23 -11.66 10.41
CA ASN A 4 -3.13 -10.31 9.87
C ASN A 4 -4.27 -9.46 10.43
N LYS A 5 -3.95 -8.56 11.37
CA LYS A 5 -4.96 -7.70 12.03
C LYS A 5 -5.73 -6.81 11.05
N LEU A 6 -5.15 -6.51 9.87
CA LEU A 6 -5.83 -5.69 8.87
C LEU A 6 -7.11 -6.34 8.36
N ARG A 7 -7.13 -7.68 8.25
CA ARG A 7 -8.35 -8.42 7.90
C ARG A 7 -9.43 -8.26 8.98
N GLN A 8 -9.03 -8.31 10.27
CA GLN A 8 -9.98 -8.13 11.37
C GLN A 8 -10.54 -6.72 11.39
N ILE A 9 -9.69 -5.69 11.24
CA ILE A 9 -10.13 -4.28 11.17
C ILE A 9 -11.22 -4.11 10.10
N VAL A 10 -10.99 -4.64 8.89
CA VAL A 10 -11.95 -4.52 7.78
C VAL A 10 -13.21 -5.34 8.03
N LYS A 11 -13.09 -6.54 8.60
CA LYS A 11 -14.22 -7.41 8.96
C LYS A 11 -15.14 -6.74 9.98
N ASP A 12 -14.57 -6.00 10.92
CA ASP A 12 -15.30 -5.26 11.94
C ASP A 12 -15.86 -3.91 11.43
N GLY A 13 -15.71 -3.63 10.14
CA GLY A 13 -16.19 -2.39 9.50
C GLY A 13 -15.28 -1.18 9.74
N GLY A 14 -14.06 -1.40 10.25
CA GLY A 14 -13.06 -0.36 10.51
C GLY A 14 -12.29 0.05 9.26
N ASN A 15 -11.47 1.09 9.42
CA ASN A 15 -10.58 1.61 8.39
C ASN A 15 -9.13 1.39 8.80
N ILE A 16 -8.30 0.94 7.87
CA ILE A 16 -6.87 0.77 8.04
C ILE A 16 -6.18 2.12 7.83
N VAL A 17 -5.41 2.56 8.81
CA VAL A 17 -4.54 3.75 8.70
C VAL A 17 -3.12 3.29 8.46
N ASN A 18 -2.63 3.53 7.25
CA ASN A 18 -1.35 3.05 6.77
C ASN A 18 -0.32 4.17 6.69
N GLY A 19 0.87 3.92 7.24
CA GLY A 19 2.07 4.72 7.02
C GLY A 19 2.76 4.31 5.72
N TRP A 20 3.53 5.23 5.12
CA TRP A 20 4.30 4.97 3.90
C TRP A 20 5.76 5.32 4.11
N SER A 21 6.66 4.36 3.96
CA SER A 21 8.09 4.53 4.25
C SER A 21 8.91 4.43 2.98
N ALA A 22 9.60 5.53 2.65
CA ALA A 22 10.45 5.68 1.47
C ALA A 22 11.92 5.94 1.83
N ILE A 23 12.24 6.27 3.10
CA ILE A 23 13.61 6.45 3.55
C ILE A 23 14.25 5.07 3.74
N PRO A 24 15.34 4.74 2.99
CA PRO A 24 15.94 3.39 2.99
C PRO A 24 16.80 3.13 4.25
N ASN A 25 16.17 3.22 5.42
CA ASN A 25 16.86 3.08 6.70
C ASN A 25 15.98 2.37 7.72
N SER A 26 16.49 1.31 8.35
CA SER A 26 15.75 0.51 9.33
C SER A 26 15.40 1.30 10.59
N TYR A 27 16.29 2.17 11.08
CA TYR A 27 16.00 2.99 12.24
C TYR A 27 14.90 4.04 11.96
N ALA A 28 14.94 4.68 10.78
CA ALA A 28 13.85 5.58 10.37
C ALA A 28 12.51 4.83 10.29
N ALA A 29 12.50 3.62 9.71
CA ALA A 29 11.31 2.77 9.64
C ALA A 29 10.80 2.36 11.03
N GLU A 30 11.69 2.06 11.99
CA GLU A 30 11.35 1.74 13.38
C GLU A 30 10.67 2.93 14.07
N VAL A 31 11.29 4.11 14.04
CA VAL A 31 10.72 5.34 14.60
C VAL A 31 9.35 5.64 14.00
N TYR A 32 9.24 5.51 12.68
CA TYR A 32 7.97 5.76 11.98
C TYR A 32 6.90 4.73 12.36
N ALA A 33 7.24 3.45 12.48
CA ALA A 33 6.31 2.39 12.82
C ALA A 33 5.74 2.51 14.26
N HIS A 34 6.48 3.13 15.18
CA HIS A 34 6.02 3.42 16.54
C HIS A 34 4.96 4.54 16.64
N ALA A 35 4.63 5.21 15.54
CA ALA A 35 3.64 6.29 15.53
C ALA A 35 2.17 5.81 15.64
N GLY A 36 1.91 4.50 15.75
CA GLY A 36 0.57 3.95 15.95
C GLY A 36 -0.19 3.57 14.68
N TRP A 37 0.51 3.37 13.57
CA TRP A 37 -0.08 2.88 12.32
C TRP A 37 -0.65 1.46 12.46
N ASP A 38 -1.73 1.15 11.74
CA ASP A 38 -2.18 -0.23 11.59
C ASP A 38 -1.23 -1.05 10.72
N SER A 39 -0.66 -0.40 9.70
CA SER A 39 0.34 -0.96 8.82
C SER A 39 1.34 0.10 8.36
N VAL A 40 2.52 -0.33 7.94
CA VAL A 40 3.50 0.51 7.26
C VAL A 40 3.92 -0.17 5.96
N THR A 41 3.75 0.54 4.85
CA THR A 41 4.16 0.09 3.51
C THR A 41 5.53 0.65 3.16
N ILE A 42 6.46 -0.24 2.84
CA ILE A 42 7.78 0.11 2.30
C ILE A 42 7.66 0.29 0.79
N ASP A 43 8.16 1.39 0.27
CA ASP A 43 8.04 1.73 -1.15
C ASP A 43 9.31 1.36 -1.93
N LEU A 44 9.27 0.24 -2.67
CA LEU A 44 10.36 -0.16 -3.54
C LEU A 44 10.17 0.32 -5.00
N GLN A 45 9.07 0.99 -5.32
CA GLN A 45 8.85 1.53 -6.67
C GLN A 45 9.47 2.92 -6.85
N HIS A 46 9.14 3.85 -5.97
CA HIS A 46 9.60 5.25 -6.05
C HIS A 46 10.52 5.65 -4.89
N GLY A 47 10.49 4.93 -3.77
CA GLY A 47 11.51 5.07 -2.74
C GLY A 47 12.86 4.56 -3.23
N PRO A 48 13.99 5.17 -2.82
CA PRO A 48 15.33 4.67 -3.13
C PRO A 48 15.67 3.43 -2.28
N VAL A 49 14.73 2.47 -2.22
CA VAL A 49 14.76 1.28 -1.35
C VAL A 49 15.05 0.05 -2.20
N ASP A 50 16.19 -0.58 -1.98
CA ASP A 50 16.50 -1.89 -2.53
C ASP A 50 16.03 -3.02 -1.60
N PHE A 51 16.19 -4.28 -2.05
CA PHE A 51 15.79 -5.44 -1.24
C PHE A 51 16.53 -5.53 0.09
N GLN A 52 17.82 -5.14 0.15
CA GLN A 52 18.63 -5.20 1.37
C GLN A 52 18.13 -4.19 2.41
N ALA A 53 17.84 -2.96 1.98
CA ALA A 53 17.23 -1.96 2.83
C ALA A 53 15.82 -2.39 3.28
N ALA A 54 14.99 -2.89 2.35
CA ALA A 54 13.65 -3.37 2.66
C ALA A 54 13.65 -4.50 3.70
N LEU A 55 14.60 -5.44 3.64
CA LEU A 55 14.76 -6.49 4.64
C LEU A 55 14.98 -5.92 6.05
N GLY A 56 15.89 -4.97 6.20
CA GLY A 56 16.15 -4.29 7.47
C GLY A 56 14.94 -3.48 7.96
N MET A 57 14.23 -2.80 7.05
CA MET A 57 13.01 -2.05 7.37
C MET A 57 11.87 -2.99 7.80
N LEU A 58 11.68 -4.14 7.13
CA LEU A 58 10.71 -5.17 7.54
C LEU A 58 11.01 -5.72 8.94
N GLN A 59 12.30 -5.90 9.28
CA GLN A 59 12.71 -6.32 10.62
C GLN A 59 12.34 -5.24 11.65
N ALA A 60 12.65 -3.98 11.38
CA ALA A 60 12.35 -2.86 12.25
C ALA A 60 10.84 -2.68 12.49
N ILE A 61 10.02 -2.67 11.43
CA ILE A 61 8.56 -2.57 11.56
C ILE A 61 8.00 -3.75 12.37
N SER A 62 8.58 -4.94 12.24
CA SER A 62 8.13 -6.15 12.95
C SER A 62 8.34 -6.09 14.48
N THR A 63 9.07 -5.10 15.00
CA THR A 63 9.21 -4.85 16.45
C THR A 63 7.99 -4.15 17.06
N THR A 64 7.08 -3.68 16.21
CA THR A 64 5.86 -2.96 16.60
C THR A 64 4.61 -3.77 16.27
N ASP A 65 3.44 -3.21 16.61
CA ASP A 65 2.15 -3.79 16.22
C ASP A 65 1.74 -3.45 14.78
N ALA A 66 2.47 -2.58 14.08
CA ALA A 66 2.20 -2.26 12.69
C ALA A 66 2.44 -3.48 11.78
N VAL A 67 1.52 -3.74 10.85
CA VAL A 67 1.68 -4.81 9.86
C VAL A 67 2.63 -4.36 8.76
N PRO A 68 3.75 -5.08 8.52
CA PRO A 68 4.70 -4.72 7.46
C PRO A 68 4.15 -5.07 6.07
N LEU A 69 4.05 -4.08 5.20
CA LEU A 69 3.64 -4.20 3.80
C LEU A 69 4.75 -3.68 2.89
N CYS A 70 4.70 -4.03 1.60
CA CYS A 70 5.59 -3.47 0.58
C CYS A 70 4.81 -3.09 -0.68
N ARG A 71 5.22 -1.98 -1.33
CA ARG A 71 4.88 -1.77 -2.74
C ARG A 71 6.04 -2.29 -3.58
N VAL A 72 5.75 -3.26 -4.46
CA VAL A 72 6.76 -3.83 -5.36
C VAL A 72 7.08 -2.84 -6.49
N PRO A 73 8.30 -2.88 -7.06
CA PRO A 73 8.66 -1.98 -8.16
C PRO A 73 7.85 -2.27 -9.44
N TRP A 74 7.49 -3.52 -9.67
CA TRP A 74 6.73 -3.99 -10.82
C TRP A 74 6.12 -5.36 -10.54
N ASN A 75 5.23 -5.83 -11.44
CA ASN A 75 4.67 -7.19 -11.41
C ASN A 75 5.73 -8.21 -11.85
N ASP A 76 6.68 -8.50 -10.98
CA ASP A 76 7.80 -9.41 -11.20
C ASP A 76 7.84 -10.49 -10.12
N ALA A 77 7.86 -11.77 -10.55
CA ALA A 77 7.81 -12.93 -9.66
C ALA A 77 8.95 -12.96 -8.63
N ALA A 78 10.16 -12.58 -9.05
CA ALA A 78 11.34 -12.70 -8.20
C ALA A 78 11.26 -11.77 -6.99
N ILE A 79 10.93 -10.49 -7.20
CA ILE A 79 10.82 -9.54 -6.08
C ILE A 79 9.58 -9.79 -5.23
N ILE A 80 8.45 -10.17 -5.82
CA ILE A 80 7.22 -10.53 -5.11
C ILE A 80 7.49 -11.65 -4.11
N MET A 81 8.08 -12.78 -4.57
CA MET A 81 8.39 -13.92 -3.72
C MET A 81 9.41 -13.55 -2.62
N LYS A 82 10.47 -12.82 -2.97
CA LYS A 82 11.50 -12.39 -2.02
C LYS A 82 10.95 -11.52 -0.89
N LEU A 83 10.07 -10.57 -1.20
CA LEU A 83 9.48 -9.70 -0.18
C LEU A 83 8.53 -10.46 0.75
N LEU A 84 7.75 -11.39 0.24
CA LEU A 84 6.93 -12.28 1.06
C LEU A 84 7.79 -13.19 1.93
N ASP A 85 8.90 -13.73 1.41
CA ASP A 85 9.83 -14.57 2.17
C ASP A 85 10.62 -13.77 3.21
N ALA A 86 10.82 -12.46 2.97
CA ALA A 86 11.36 -11.51 3.94
C ALA A 86 10.36 -11.10 5.03
N GLY A 87 9.08 -11.49 4.92
CA GLY A 87 8.07 -11.29 5.95
C GLY A 87 7.16 -10.08 5.73
N SER A 88 7.06 -9.58 4.50
CA SER A 88 5.95 -8.69 4.14
C SER A 88 4.63 -9.44 4.27
N TYR A 89 3.65 -8.84 4.93
CA TYR A 89 2.31 -9.40 5.15
C TYR A 89 1.26 -8.88 4.18
N GLY A 90 1.70 -8.14 3.18
CA GLY A 90 0.92 -7.75 2.02
C GLY A 90 1.75 -6.98 1.02
N LEU A 91 1.33 -7.05 -0.22
CA LEU A 91 1.98 -6.41 -1.35
C LEU A 91 1.00 -5.53 -2.11
N ILE A 92 1.49 -4.38 -2.55
CA ILE A 92 0.81 -3.48 -3.49
C ILE A 92 1.59 -3.57 -4.80
N CYS A 93 0.93 -3.98 -5.88
CA CYS A 93 1.53 -4.10 -7.21
C CYS A 93 1.06 -2.96 -8.12
N PRO A 94 1.97 -2.08 -8.59
CA PRO A 94 1.62 -0.94 -9.44
C PRO A 94 1.18 -1.37 -10.84
N MET A 95 0.48 -0.48 -11.54
CA MET A 95 0.21 -0.54 -12.98
C MET A 95 -0.52 -1.81 -13.45
N ILE A 96 -1.42 -2.36 -12.65
CA ILE A 96 -2.26 -3.49 -13.07
C ILE A 96 -3.38 -2.97 -13.96
N ASN A 97 -3.37 -3.39 -15.23
CA ASN A 97 -4.26 -2.89 -16.27
C ASN A 97 -5.23 -3.95 -16.80
N THR A 98 -4.91 -5.23 -16.64
CA THR A 98 -5.71 -6.34 -17.17
C THR A 98 -5.96 -7.42 -16.12
N LYS A 99 -6.93 -8.28 -16.40
CA LYS A 99 -7.22 -9.44 -15.59
C LYS A 99 -6.02 -10.40 -15.53
N GLU A 100 -5.36 -10.60 -16.67
CA GLU A 100 -4.22 -11.49 -16.81
C GLU A 100 -3.03 -11.02 -15.97
N GLU A 101 -2.77 -9.71 -15.92
CA GLU A 101 -1.75 -9.13 -15.04
C GLU A 101 -2.10 -9.33 -13.57
N ALA A 102 -3.36 -9.19 -13.18
CA ALA A 102 -3.81 -9.46 -11.83
C ALA A 102 -3.73 -10.96 -11.47
N GLU A 103 -4.05 -11.86 -12.41
CA GLU A 103 -3.88 -13.31 -12.25
C GLU A 103 -2.40 -13.69 -12.07
N GLN A 104 -1.50 -13.08 -12.84
CA GLN A 104 -0.06 -13.26 -12.68
C GLN A 104 0.42 -12.79 -11.30
N PHE A 105 0.02 -11.60 -10.87
CA PHE A 105 0.35 -11.06 -9.56
C PHE A 105 -0.09 -12.00 -8.43
N VAL A 106 -1.34 -12.44 -8.48
CA VAL A 106 -1.88 -13.41 -7.50
C VAL A 106 -1.09 -14.71 -7.56
N SER A 107 -0.81 -15.23 -8.76
CA SER A 107 -0.05 -16.48 -8.94
C SER A 107 1.33 -16.40 -8.30
N PHE A 108 2.04 -15.27 -8.45
CA PHE A 108 3.37 -15.06 -7.86
C PHE A 108 3.31 -14.92 -6.32
N GLY A 109 2.23 -14.39 -5.77
CA GLY A 109 2.06 -14.16 -4.33
C GLY A 109 1.49 -15.36 -3.55
N ARG A 110 0.90 -16.35 -4.21
CA ARG A 110 0.21 -17.49 -3.57
C ARG A 110 0.98 -18.79 -3.76
N TYR A 111 1.02 -19.62 -2.70
CA TYR A 111 1.51 -20.98 -2.80
C TYR A 111 0.52 -21.88 -3.57
N PRO A 112 1.00 -22.96 -4.19
CA PRO A 112 0.13 -23.98 -4.78
C PRO A 112 -0.93 -24.49 -3.79
N PRO A 113 -2.13 -24.87 -4.25
CA PRO A 113 -2.57 -24.89 -5.65
C PRO A 113 -3.10 -23.55 -6.18
N LEU A 114 -3.11 -22.47 -5.37
CA LEU A 114 -3.69 -21.17 -5.73
C LEU A 114 -2.75 -20.33 -6.61
N GLY A 115 -1.48 -20.60 -6.59
CA GLY A 115 -0.47 -19.89 -7.36
C GLY A 115 0.78 -20.71 -7.58
N THR A 116 1.88 -20.02 -7.93
CA THR A 116 3.17 -20.63 -8.32
C THR A 116 4.33 -20.17 -7.41
N ARG A 117 4.04 -19.51 -6.28
CA ARG A 117 5.07 -19.08 -5.34
C ARG A 117 5.90 -20.28 -4.88
N SER A 118 7.22 -20.18 -5.01
CA SER A 118 8.15 -21.17 -4.51
C SER A 118 8.24 -21.15 -2.98
N MET A 119 8.42 -22.32 -2.37
CA MET A 119 8.51 -22.48 -0.92
C MET A 119 9.92 -22.16 -0.42
N GLY A 120 10.07 -21.09 0.38
CA GLY A 120 11.35 -20.68 0.96
C GLY A 120 11.25 -19.51 1.94
N PRO A 121 10.26 -19.48 2.89
CA PRO A 121 9.98 -18.33 3.74
C PRO A 121 10.98 -18.17 4.90
N ASN A 122 12.27 -18.06 4.63
CA ASN A 122 13.34 -18.07 5.64
C ASN A 122 13.13 -17.04 6.78
N ARG A 123 12.83 -15.79 6.44
CA ARG A 123 12.60 -14.77 7.47
C ARG A 123 11.13 -14.68 7.87
N ALA A 124 10.21 -14.94 6.95
CA ALA A 124 8.77 -14.85 7.24
C ALA A 124 8.36 -15.75 8.40
N VAL A 125 8.96 -16.94 8.56
CA VAL A 125 8.69 -17.83 9.71
C VAL A 125 9.13 -17.24 11.06
N GLN A 126 10.13 -16.36 11.09
CA GLN A 126 10.56 -15.68 12.33
C GLN A 126 9.53 -14.65 12.78
N TYR A 127 8.86 -14.00 11.83
CA TYR A 127 7.81 -13.03 12.12
C TYR A 127 6.46 -13.68 12.37
N ALA A 128 6.13 -14.71 11.59
CA ALA A 128 4.78 -15.24 11.49
C ALA A 128 4.55 -16.57 12.20
N GLY A 129 5.63 -17.30 12.52
CA GLY A 129 5.58 -18.64 13.11
C GLY A 129 5.94 -19.75 12.14
N ALA A 130 6.35 -20.90 12.67
CA ALA A 130 6.82 -22.05 11.89
C ALA A 130 5.77 -22.64 10.93
N ASP A 131 4.50 -22.40 11.23
CA ASP A 131 3.34 -22.80 10.44
C ASP A 131 2.93 -21.76 9.36
N TYR A 132 3.82 -20.80 9.03
CA TYR A 132 3.57 -19.74 8.06
C TYR A 132 2.98 -20.22 6.74
N TRP A 133 3.55 -21.30 6.18
CA TRP A 133 3.13 -21.81 4.87
C TRP A 133 1.66 -22.26 4.83
N GLN A 134 1.10 -22.70 5.97
CA GLN A 134 -0.28 -23.19 6.05
C GLN A 134 -1.29 -22.04 5.93
N GLY A 135 -0.95 -20.85 6.42
CA GLY A 135 -1.86 -19.70 6.42
C GLY A 135 -1.43 -18.56 5.49
N ALA A 136 -0.28 -18.64 4.83
CA ALA A 136 0.24 -17.53 4.04
C ALA A 136 -0.69 -17.10 2.90
N ASN A 137 -1.37 -18.06 2.26
CA ASN A 137 -2.35 -17.77 1.20
C ASN A 137 -3.56 -16.98 1.70
N GLU A 138 -3.89 -17.08 2.99
CA GLU A 138 -5.00 -16.37 3.59
C GLU A 138 -4.56 -15.07 4.24
N GLU A 139 -3.40 -15.05 4.92
CA GLU A 139 -3.01 -13.91 5.76
C GLU A 139 -2.23 -12.83 4.99
N CYS A 140 -1.46 -13.18 3.95
CA CYS A 140 -0.79 -12.18 3.12
C CYS A 140 -1.81 -11.49 2.21
N LEU A 141 -1.84 -10.15 2.23
CA LEU A 141 -2.75 -9.34 1.42
C LEU A 141 -2.11 -9.00 0.06
N LEU A 142 -2.89 -9.05 -1.01
CA LEU A 142 -2.46 -8.67 -2.36
C LEU A 142 -3.39 -7.59 -2.91
N PHE A 143 -2.81 -6.43 -3.24
CA PHE A 143 -3.52 -5.26 -3.78
C PHE A 143 -3.02 -4.92 -5.17
N ALA A 144 -3.92 -4.88 -6.15
CA ALA A 144 -3.63 -4.37 -7.49
C ALA A 144 -3.81 -2.84 -7.52
N MET A 145 -2.79 -2.08 -7.98
CA MET A 145 -2.99 -0.64 -8.17
C MET A 145 -3.76 -0.36 -9.45
N ILE A 146 -4.82 0.44 -9.30
CA ILE A 146 -5.64 0.96 -10.38
C ILE A 146 -5.35 2.44 -10.51
N GLU A 147 -4.57 2.80 -11.52
CA GLU A 147 -4.02 4.14 -11.69
C GLU A 147 -3.92 4.58 -13.16
N THR A 148 -4.57 3.81 -14.06
CA THR A 148 -4.64 4.10 -15.49
C THR A 148 -6.08 3.98 -16.02
N LYS A 149 -6.35 4.57 -17.19
CA LYS A 149 -7.64 4.37 -17.88
C LYS A 149 -7.89 2.91 -18.27
N ALA A 150 -6.83 2.17 -18.60
CA ALA A 150 -6.94 0.75 -18.92
C ALA A 150 -7.33 -0.08 -17.69
N GLY A 151 -6.67 0.14 -16.55
CA GLY A 151 -7.03 -0.49 -15.28
C GLY A 151 -8.46 -0.15 -14.83
N LEU A 152 -8.87 1.10 -14.97
CA LEU A 152 -10.24 1.53 -14.67
C LEU A 152 -11.26 0.83 -15.58
N LYS A 153 -11.01 0.77 -16.88
CA LYS A 153 -11.89 0.10 -17.86
C LYS A 153 -12.06 -1.39 -17.55
N ASN A 154 -11.00 -2.03 -17.06
CA ASN A 154 -10.97 -3.46 -16.77
C ASN A 154 -11.23 -3.78 -15.28
N LEU A 155 -11.67 -2.81 -14.49
CA LEU A 155 -11.80 -2.91 -13.04
C LEU A 155 -12.62 -4.14 -12.59
N ASP A 156 -13.77 -4.38 -13.18
CA ASP A 156 -14.62 -5.53 -12.85
C ASP A 156 -13.92 -6.88 -13.08
N SER A 157 -13.21 -7.01 -14.19
CA SER A 157 -12.47 -8.22 -14.52
C SER A 157 -11.27 -8.44 -13.63
N ILE A 158 -10.52 -7.37 -13.28
CA ILE A 158 -9.42 -7.40 -12.30
C ILE A 158 -9.95 -7.84 -10.93
N LEU A 159 -11.02 -7.23 -10.46
CA LEU A 159 -11.64 -7.56 -9.16
C LEU A 159 -12.32 -8.95 -9.12
N SER A 160 -12.48 -9.63 -10.26
CA SER A 160 -12.98 -11.00 -10.32
C SER A 160 -11.88 -12.04 -10.07
N VAL A 161 -10.62 -11.65 -10.01
CA VAL A 161 -9.49 -12.56 -9.84
C VAL A 161 -9.48 -13.13 -8.42
N LYS A 162 -9.62 -14.44 -8.31
CA LYS A 162 -9.60 -15.15 -7.02
C LYS A 162 -8.22 -15.04 -6.38
N GLY A 163 -8.20 -14.68 -5.10
CA GLY A 163 -6.97 -14.51 -4.35
C GLY A 163 -6.43 -13.07 -4.32
N LEU A 164 -7.05 -12.15 -5.06
CA LEU A 164 -6.85 -10.72 -4.88
C LEU A 164 -7.65 -10.24 -3.66
N ASP A 165 -7.04 -9.47 -2.76
CA ASP A 165 -7.69 -8.99 -1.53
C ASP A 165 -8.31 -7.61 -1.69
N GLY A 166 -7.87 -6.86 -2.68
CA GLY A 166 -8.38 -5.53 -2.96
C GLY A 166 -7.63 -4.81 -4.06
N VAL A 167 -7.97 -3.54 -4.19
CA VAL A 167 -7.24 -2.62 -5.06
C VAL A 167 -6.65 -1.47 -4.26
N TYR A 168 -5.68 -0.80 -4.86
CA TYR A 168 -5.07 0.41 -4.33
C TYR A 168 -5.04 1.49 -5.41
N VAL A 169 -5.45 2.71 -5.07
CA VAL A 169 -5.50 3.82 -6.05
C VAL A 169 -4.32 4.75 -5.85
N GLY A 170 -3.61 5.02 -6.96
CA GLY A 170 -2.62 6.09 -7.08
C GLY A 170 -3.25 7.33 -7.74
N PRO A 171 -3.75 8.32 -6.97
CA PRO A 171 -4.47 9.46 -7.57
C PRO A 171 -3.63 10.31 -8.50
N SER A 172 -2.30 10.39 -8.28
CA SER A 172 -1.38 11.17 -9.12
C SER A 172 -1.29 10.59 -10.54
N ASP A 173 -1.02 9.28 -10.65
CA ASP A 173 -0.94 8.60 -11.94
C ASP A 173 -2.31 8.55 -12.62
N LEU A 174 -3.37 8.32 -11.85
CA LEU A 174 -4.73 8.37 -12.38
C LEU A 174 -5.07 9.75 -12.95
N SER A 175 -4.68 10.85 -12.25
CA SER A 175 -4.85 12.21 -12.78
C SER A 175 -4.10 12.40 -14.10
N MET A 176 -2.84 11.95 -14.16
CA MET A 176 -2.03 12.02 -15.39
C MET A 176 -2.66 11.19 -16.52
N ALA A 177 -3.23 10.04 -16.22
CA ALA A 177 -3.94 9.20 -17.20
C ALA A 177 -5.15 9.94 -17.82
N PHE A 178 -5.76 10.88 -17.09
CA PHE A 178 -6.81 11.78 -17.60
C PHE A 178 -6.28 13.07 -18.23
N GLY A 179 -4.94 13.23 -18.34
CA GLY A 179 -4.32 14.44 -18.90
C GLY A 179 -4.34 15.63 -17.93
N LYS A 180 -4.46 15.37 -16.64
CA LYS A 180 -4.48 16.39 -15.58
C LYS A 180 -3.15 16.41 -14.82
N PRO A 181 -2.81 17.51 -14.15
CA PRO A 181 -1.63 17.55 -13.28
C PRO A 181 -1.68 16.48 -12.18
N PRO A 182 -0.53 15.85 -11.82
CA PRO A 182 -0.49 14.87 -10.75
C PRO A 182 -0.81 15.52 -9.41
N THR A 183 -1.69 14.86 -8.64
CA THR A 183 -2.08 15.31 -7.29
C THR A 183 -2.69 14.17 -6.49
N LEU A 184 -2.52 14.19 -5.17
CA LEU A 184 -3.13 13.22 -4.26
C LEU A 184 -4.58 13.57 -3.87
N ASP A 185 -4.99 14.84 -4.04
CA ASP A 185 -6.38 15.28 -3.91
C ASP A 185 -6.85 16.00 -5.18
N PRO A 186 -7.24 15.27 -6.24
CA PRO A 186 -7.71 15.86 -7.48
C PRO A 186 -9.03 16.63 -7.29
N SER A 187 -9.14 17.75 -8.01
CA SER A 187 -10.34 18.58 -8.11
C SER A 187 -11.10 18.41 -9.43
N ASP A 188 -10.51 17.67 -10.40
CA ASP A 188 -11.16 17.40 -11.69
C ASP A 188 -12.30 16.41 -11.53
N GLY A 189 -13.46 16.70 -12.12
CA GLY A 189 -14.67 15.91 -11.95
C GLY A 189 -14.58 14.49 -12.52
N GLU A 190 -13.87 14.29 -13.65
CA GLU A 190 -13.69 12.96 -14.24
C GLU A 190 -12.80 12.07 -13.37
N VAL A 191 -11.71 12.65 -12.81
CA VAL A 191 -10.79 11.92 -11.92
C VAL A 191 -11.50 11.59 -10.59
N ILE A 192 -12.27 12.53 -10.03
CA ILE A 192 -13.06 12.28 -8.81
C ILE A 192 -14.05 11.16 -9.04
N ALA A 193 -14.82 11.20 -10.15
CA ALA A 193 -15.77 10.15 -10.49
C ALA A 193 -15.11 8.78 -10.65
N ALA A 194 -13.93 8.72 -11.27
CA ALA A 194 -13.16 7.46 -11.38
C ALA A 194 -12.74 6.93 -10.01
N ILE A 195 -12.24 7.79 -9.12
CA ILE A 195 -11.87 7.40 -7.74
C ILE A 195 -13.09 6.85 -6.98
N GLU A 196 -14.23 7.53 -7.06
CA GLU A 196 -15.48 7.08 -6.41
C GLU A 196 -15.98 5.75 -6.97
N GLU A 197 -15.94 5.57 -8.29
CA GLU A 197 -16.35 4.32 -8.94
C GLU A 197 -15.45 3.15 -8.53
N ILE A 198 -14.10 3.35 -8.45
CA ILE A 198 -13.19 2.31 -7.99
C ILE A 198 -13.55 1.85 -6.57
N ALA A 199 -13.79 2.78 -5.65
CA ALA A 199 -14.18 2.42 -4.28
C ALA A 199 -15.50 1.65 -4.26
N LYS A 200 -16.53 2.17 -4.93
CA LYS A 200 -17.88 1.60 -4.99
C LYS A 200 -17.86 0.17 -5.54
N VAL A 201 -17.22 -0.05 -6.69
CA VAL A 201 -17.15 -1.38 -7.32
C VAL A 201 -16.35 -2.35 -6.46
N THR A 202 -15.20 -1.92 -5.92
CA THR A 202 -14.38 -2.75 -5.04
C THR A 202 -15.15 -3.19 -3.79
N ARG A 203 -15.81 -2.24 -3.11
CA ARG A 203 -16.57 -2.51 -1.89
C ARG A 203 -17.81 -3.38 -2.16
N SER A 204 -18.46 -3.24 -3.32
CA SER A 204 -19.60 -4.10 -3.69
C SER A 204 -19.24 -5.58 -3.83
N LYS A 205 -17.95 -5.87 -4.09
CA LYS A 205 -17.43 -7.25 -4.16
C LYS A 205 -16.87 -7.74 -2.80
N GLY A 206 -17.01 -6.96 -1.72
CA GLY A 206 -16.50 -7.30 -0.40
C GLY A 206 -14.97 -7.17 -0.26
N LEU A 207 -14.30 -6.54 -1.22
CA LEU A 207 -12.86 -6.37 -1.25
C LEU A 207 -12.41 -5.06 -0.57
N ILE A 208 -11.12 -4.95 -0.28
CA ILE A 208 -10.50 -3.80 0.38
C ILE A 208 -10.21 -2.72 -0.67
N ALA A 209 -10.70 -1.51 -0.43
CA ALA A 209 -10.42 -0.35 -1.28
C ALA A 209 -9.35 0.53 -0.62
N GLY A 210 -8.16 0.55 -1.20
CA GLY A 210 -7.01 1.33 -0.75
C GLY A 210 -6.81 2.60 -1.59
N VAL A 211 -6.28 3.67 -0.98
CA VAL A 211 -5.96 4.92 -1.68
C VAL A 211 -4.81 5.67 -0.99
N HIS A 212 -3.95 6.25 -1.81
CA HIS A 212 -2.92 7.19 -1.33
C HIS A 212 -3.52 8.59 -1.15
N THR A 213 -3.16 9.27 -0.05
CA THR A 213 -3.64 10.62 0.26
C THR A 213 -2.49 11.51 0.74
N ASP A 214 -2.70 12.82 0.72
CA ASP A 214 -1.73 13.81 1.18
C ASP A 214 -1.82 14.13 2.68
N GLY A 215 -2.81 13.56 3.37
CA GLY A 215 -2.97 13.77 4.80
C GLY A 215 -4.36 13.46 5.34
N PRO A 216 -4.61 13.78 6.61
CA PRO A 216 -5.83 13.37 7.31
C PRO A 216 -7.14 13.91 6.73
N ALA A 217 -7.12 15.13 6.16
CA ALA A 217 -8.33 15.74 5.58
C ALA A 217 -8.81 14.95 4.36
N THR A 218 -7.88 14.69 3.42
CA THR A 218 -8.17 13.90 2.22
C THR A 218 -8.50 12.46 2.59
N ALA A 219 -7.81 11.85 3.56
CA ALA A 219 -8.13 10.51 4.02
C ALA A 219 -9.57 10.40 4.54
N LYS A 220 -10.03 11.35 5.38
CA LYS A 220 -11.43 11.40 5.86
C LYS A 220 -12.43 11.56 4.72
N LYS A 221 -12.12 12.39 3.71
CA LYS A 221 -12.92 12.53 2.50
C LYS A 221 -13.05 11.19 1.77
N ARG A 222 -11.93 10.46 1.58
CA ARG A 222 -11.91 9.13 0.93
C ARG A 222 -12.64 8.06 1.74
N MET A 223 -12.57 8.10 3.07
CA MET A 223 -13.41 7.23 3.93
C MET A 223 -14.89 7.43 3.63
N GLY A 224 -15.35 8.68 3.50
CA GLY A 224 -16.73 9.01 3.11
C GLY A 224 -17.13 8.50 1.72
N GLN A 225 -16.17 8.23 0.84
CA GLN A 225 -16.35 7.66 -0.49
C GLN A 225 -16.25 6.11 -0.52
N GLY A 226 -16.06 5.46 0.65
CA GLY A 226 -16.03 4.01 0.78
C GLY A 226 -14.64 3.38 0.84
N TYR A 227 -13.56 4.15 0.78
CA TYR A 227 -12.22 3.62 1.01
C TYR A 227 -12.03 3.20 2.46
N ASN A 228 -11.37 2.08 2.68
CA ASN A 228 -11.11 1.53 3.99
C ASN A 228 -9.65 1.09 4.23
N PHE A 229 -8.74 1.46 3.32
CA PHE A 229 -7.30 1.35 3.48
C PHE A 229 -6.67 2.68 3.04
N LEU A 230 -6.38 3.53 4.01
CA LEU A 230 -5.98 4.93 3.80
C LEU A 230 -4.50 5.07 4.07
N THR A 231 -3.73 5.38 3.02
CA THR A 231 -2.32 5.77 3.20
C THR A 231 -2.25 7.28 3.39
N LEU A 232 -1.62 7.66 4.48
CA LEU A 232 -1.27 9.06 4.73
C LEU A 232 0.11 9.37 4.10
N MET A 233 0.57 10.56 4.26
CA MET A 233 1.85 11.08 3.76
C MET A 233 3.03 10.11 4.00
N ASN A 234 4.02 10.06 3.10
CA ASN A 234 5.23 9.29 3.32
C ASN A 234 6.18 9.94 4.35
N ASP A 235 7.05 9.13 4.94
CA ASP A 235 8.01 9.52 5.99
C ASP A 235 8.96 10.66 5.56
N ALA A 236 9.53 10.59 4.37
CA ALA A 236 10.44 11.61 3.85
C ALA A 236 9.74 12.96 3.70
N ARG A 237 8.48 12.95 3.21
CA ARG A 237 7.68 14.16 3.08
C ARG A 237 7.26 14.72 4.43
N ALA A 238 6.85 13.86 5.36
CA ALA A 238 6.50 14.27 6.72
C ALA A 238 7.68 14.95 7.42
N LEU A 239 8.88 14.35 7.32
CA LEU A 239 10.11 14.93 7.86
C LEU A 239 10.43 16.28 7.22
N SER A 240 10.38 16.37 5.89
CA SER A 240 10.68 17.59 5.14
C SER A 240 9.72 18.73 5.51
N VAL A 241 8.41 18.47 5.54
CA VAL A 241 7.39 19.46 5.89
C VAL A 241 7.54 19.94 7.32
N TYR A 242 7.73 19.01 8.26
CA TYR A 242 7.89 19.36 9.68
C TYR A 242 9.16 20.21 9.92
N ALA A 243 10.31 19.79 9.37
CA ALA A 243 11.55 20.52 9.51
C ALA A 243 11.49 21.92 8.88
N ALA A 244 10.89 22.04 7.70
CA ALA A 244 10.71 23.34 7.03
C ALA A 244 9.83 24.31 7.83
N ASN A 245 8.76 23.79 8.45
CA ASN A 245 7.89 24.61 9.31
C ASN A 245 8.62 25.09 10.58
N LEU A 246 9.40 24.22 11.24
CA LEU A 246 10.23 24.62 12.39
C LEU A 246 11.20 25.77 12.05
N VAL A 247 11.88 25.68 10.89
CA VAL A 247 12.80 26.74 10.44
C VAL A 247 12.05 28.06 10.23
N LYS A 248 10.90 28.02 9.56
CA LYS A 248 10.07 29.21 9.31
C LYS A 248 9.57 29.86 10.60
N GLU A 249 8.98 29.07 11.49
CA GLU A 249 8.49 29.54 12.79
C GLU A 249 9.61 30.19 13.61
N THR A 250 10.81 29.58 13.63
CA THR A 250 11.98 30.11 14.34
C THR A 250 12.41 31.48 13.77
N ARG A 251 12.20 31.70 12.45
CA ARG A 251 12.50 32.96 11.77
C ARG A 251 11.38 34.00 11.85
N GLY A 252 10.25 33.67 12.49
CA GLY A 252 9.08 34.53 12.55
C GLY A 252 8.26 34.57 11.25
N GLU A 253 8.47 33.57 10.37
CA GLU A 253 7.73 33.42 9.13
C GLU A 253 6.50 32.51 9.35
N ALA A 254 5.46 32.65 8.53
CA ALA A 254 4.29 31.77 8.62
C ALA A 254 4.61 30.31 8.24
N ALA A 255 4.26 29.37 9.10
CA ALA A 255 4.41 27.95 8.87
C ALA A 255 3.35 27.42 7.90
N ASN A 256 3.56 27.61 6.60
CA ASN A 256 2.60 27.27 5.54
C ASN A 256 3.13 26.19 4.56
N VAL A 257 4.17 25.44 4.94
CA VAL A 257 4.65 24.34 4.10
C VAL A 257 3.67 23.19 4.21
N THR A 258 3.04 22.86 3.11
CA THR A 258 2.09 21.74 3.00
C THR A 258 2.61 20.70 2.02
N ALA A 259 2.21 19.46 2.19
CA ALA A 259 2.53 18.39 1.25
C ALA A 259 1.64 18.49 0.01
N LYS A 260 2.13 19.14 -1.05
CA LYS A 260 1.34 19.29 -2.30
C LYS A 260 1.67 18.27 -3.40
N THR A 261 2.82 17.61 -3.34
CA THR A 261 3.29 16.60 -4.30
C THR A 261 4.15 15.55 -3.62
N TYR A 262 4.46 14.45 -4.33
CA TYR A 262 5.46 13.44 -3.92
C TYR A 262 6.78 14.06 -3.48
#